data_5623cc3cb1bff4b7022b617092221597
#
_entry.id   5623cc3cb1bff4b7022b617092221597
#
_cell.length_a   1.000
_cell.length_b   1.000
_cell.length_c   1.000
_cell.angle_alpha   90.00
_cell.angle_beta   90.00
_cell.angle_gamma   90.00
#
_symmetry.space_group_name_H-M   'P 1'
#
loop_
_entity.id
_entity.type
_entity.pdbx_description
1 polymer ?
#
loop_
_entity_poly.entity_id
_entity_poly.type
_entity_poly.pdbx_seq_one_letter_code
_entity_poly.pdbx_strand_id
1 'polypeptide(L)'
;LGIFVVIMLAGLILGLLKRKDLAQELAQNWKRYLIIELVGLAAFLFFLWVRYQNPDLWHPFKGGEKPMDFSYLNAVIKSTVFPPYDPWFAGGYINYYYFGFVILGMPIKLLGIIPAVAYNIVLPLWYALLVMGAYSVGWNLTRRILLAKQGTNSPKLQKLFGQPFWAGLWTAVLLAFLGNLGNLKLLTDTLASMGAAGALMEGASVFQKIGWFFKGFGMVLQDVPMPLYPGDWYWMASRAIPGEAITEFPYFTFLYADLHAHLIAMPFVVFSVAW
;
A
#
# COMPACT_ATOMS: atom_id res chain seq x y z
N LEU A 1 -0.82 12.52 -24.79
CA LEU A 1 0.02 11.56 -25.51
C LEU A 1 1.40 12.17 -25.82
N GLY A 2 1.48 13.36 -26.44
CA GLY A 2 2.75 13.99 -26.83
C GLY A 2 3.75 14.13 -25.68
N ILE A 3 3.33 14.64 -24.53
CA ILE A 3 4.20 14.77 -23.34
C ILE A 3 4.73 13.42 -22.87
N PHE A 4 3.89 12.38 -22.87
CA PHE A 4 4.30 11.04 -22.51
C PHE A 4 5.37 10.47 -23.45
N VAL A 5 5.18 10.65 -24.76
CA VAL A 5 6.17 10.26 -25.78
C VAL A 5 7.49 11.01 -25.57
N VAL A 6 7.45 12.31 -25.29
CA VAL A 6 8.66 13.12 -25.01
C VAL A 6 9.40 12.60 -23.78
N ILE A 7 8.70 12.29 -22.70
CA ILE A 7 9.31 11.74 -21.47
C ILE A 7 9.96 10.37 -21.77
N MET A 8 9.26 9.50 -22.50
CA MET A 8 9.80 8.18 -22.88
C MET A 8 11.04 8.31 -23.77
N LEU A 9 11.01 9.20 -24.76
CA LEU A 9 12.17 9.44 -25.64
C LEU A 9 13.34 10.03 -24.86
N ALA A 10 13.10 10.99 -23.96
CA ALA A 10 14.14 11.55 -23.10
C ALA A 10 14.75 10.46 -22.20
N GLY A 11 13.94 9.60 -21.60
CA GLY A 11 14.41 8.46 -20.80
C GLY A 11 15.24 7.47 -21.62
N LEU A 12 14.79 7.16 -22.85
CA LEU A 12 15.53 6.29 -23.77
C LEU A 12 16.89 6.89 -24.14
N ILE A 13 16.92 8.17 -24.52
CA ILE A 13 18.16 8.88 -24.88
C ILE A 13 19.14 8.87 -23.70
N LEU A 14 18.68 9.24 -22.50
CA LEU A 14 19.50 9.21 -21.28
C LEU A 14 20.01 7.80 -20.97
N GLY A 15 19.16 6.78 -21.11
CA GLY A 15 19.54 5.38 -20.96
C GLY A 15 20.62 4.95 -21.94
N LEU A 16 20.51 5.34 -23.20
CA LEU A 16 21.54 5.06 -24.24
C LEU A 16 22.86 5.79 -23.97
N LEU A 17 22.80 7.06 -23.54
CA LEU A 17 23.99 7.84 -23.17
C LEU A 17 24.70 7.24 -21.94
N LYS A 18 23.95 6.73 -20.95
CA LYS A 18 24.44 6.15 -19.70
C LYS A 18 24.55 4.62 -19.74
N ARG A 19 24.42 3.98 -20.91
CA ARG A 19 24.32 2.52 -21.03
C ARG A 19 25.44 1.73 -20.38
N LYS A 20 26.68 2.24 -20.41
CA LYS A 20 27.84 1.57 -19.81
C LYS A 20 27.76 1.62 -18.28
N ASP A 21 27.46 2.78 -17.73
CA ASP A 21 27.31 2.98 -16.28
C ASP A 21 26.16 2.12 -15.74
N LEU A 22 25.02 2.12 -16.45
CA LEU A 22 23.84 1.31 -16.11
C LEU A 22 24.13 -0.19 -16.18
N ALA A 23 24.83 -0.64 -17.23
CA ALA A 23 25.20 -2.05 -17.37
C ALA A 23 26.16 -2.49 -16.26
N GLN A 24 27.13 -1.66 -15.90
CA GLN A 24 28.04 -1.93 -14.81
C GLN A 24 27.33 -1.96 -13.45
N GLU A 25 26.48 -0.98 -13.19
CA GLU A 25 25.66 -0.94 -11.97
C GLU A 25 24.76 -2.19 -11.85
N LEU A 26 24.08 -2.54 -12.94
CA LEU A 26 23.22 -3.72 -12.97
C LEU A 26 24.05 -5.01 -12.76
N ALA A 27 25.18 -5.16 -13.42
CA ALA A 27 26.04 -6.33 -13.25
C ALA A 27 26.57 -6.49 -11.82
N GLN A 28 26.88 -5.38 -11.15
CA GLN A 28 27.36 -5.39 -9.75
C GLN A 28 26.26 -5.61 -8.72
N ASN A 29 25.05 -5.11 -8.99
CA ASN A 29 23.97 -5.05 -8.00
C ASN A 29 22.70 -5.83 -8.39
N TRP A 30 22.73 -6.65 -9.46
CA TRP A 30 21.55 -7.35 -9.98
C TRP A 30 20.75 -8.14 -8.93
N LYS A 31 21.46 -8.77 -7.97
CA LYS A 31 20.78 -9.52 -6.88
C LYS A 31 19.92 -8.62 -6.00
N ARG A 32 20.34 -7.37 -5.79
CA ARG A 32 19.58 -6.38 -5.01
C ARG A 32 18.35 -5.91 -5.78
N TYR A 33 18.51 -5.66 -7.09
CA TYR A 33 17.39 -5.33 -7.98
C TYR A 33 16.40 -6.48 -8.04
N LEU A 34 16.88 -7.71 -8.18
CA LEU A 34 16.01 -8.89 -8.16
C LEU A 34 15.23 -9.03 -6.84
N ILE A 35 15.84 -8.73 -5.71
CA ILE A 35 15.13 -8.78 -4.41
C ILE A 35 13.98 -7.78 -4.37
N ILE A 36 14.22 -6.53 -4.78
CA ILE A 36 13.15 -5.52 -4.74
C ILE A 36 12.02 -5.87 -5.71
N GLU A 37 12.34 -6.41 -6.89
CA GLU A 37 11.34 -6.91 -7.84
C GLU A 37 10.56 -8.09 -7.27
N LEU A 38 11.21 -9.02 -6.57
CA LEU A 38 10.52 -10.14 -5.92
C LEU A 38 9.65 -9.67 -4.75
N VAL A 39 10.07 -8.68 -3.98
CA VAL A 39 9.25 -8.03 -2.94
C VAL A 39 8.03 -7.38 -3.56
N GLY A 40 8.22 -6.64 -4.66
CA GLY A 40 7.13 -6.02 -5.41
C GLY A 40 6.17 -7.05 -6.00
N LEU A 41 6.70 -8.10 -6.62
CA LEU A 41 5.89 -9.19 -7.18
C LEU A 41 5.09 -9.91 -6.09
N ALA A 42 5.69 -10.21 -4.96
CA ALA A 42 4.99 -10.81 -3.83
C ALA A 42 3.86 -9.93 -3.31
N ALA A 43 4.10 -8.62 -3.16
CA ALA A 43 3.08 -7.66 -2.76
C ALA A 43 1.97 -7.53 -3.80
N PHE A 44 2.31 -7.51 -5.09
CA PHE A 44 1.36 -7.50 -6.20
C PHE A 44 0.46 -8.74 -6.18
N LEU A 45 1.05 -9.92 -6.11
CA LEU A 45 0.31 -11.19 -6.13
C LEU A 45 -0.56 -11.35 -4.88
N PHE A 46 -0.05 -10.94 -3.71
CA PHE A 46 -0.83 -10.91 -2.47
C PHE A 46 -2.08 -10.04 -2.62
N PHE A 47 -1.91 -8.80 -3.10
CA PHE A 47 -3.04 -7.89 -3.22
C PHE A 47 -3.95 -8.21 -4.41
N LEU A 48 -3.40 -8.79 -5.47
CA LEU A 48 -4.20 -9.34 -6.58
C LEU A 48 -5.10 -10.48 -6.09
N TRP A 49 -4.58 -11.36 -5.22
CA TRP A 49 -5.38 -12.39 -4.58
C TRP A 49 -6.51 -11.80 -3.72
N VAL A 50 -6.22 -10.75 -2.93
CA VAL A 50 -7.25 -10.02 -2.16
C VAL A 50 -8.33 -9.47 -3.08
N ARG A 51 -7.96 -8.84 -4.19
CA ARG A 51 -8.92 -8.31 -5.17
C ARG A 51 -9.69 -9.40 -5.91
N TYR A 52 -9.07 -10.53 -6.17
CA TYR A 52 -9.73 -11.68 -6.79
C TYR A 52 -10.86 -12.24 -5.91
N GLN A 53 -10.70 -12.21 -4.59
CA GLN A 53 -11.76 -12.63 -3.65
C GLN A 53 -12.98 -11.70 -3.69
N ASN A 54 -12.78 -10.42 -3.98
CA ASN A 54 -13.86 -9.44 -4.10
C ASN A 54 -13.50 -8.36 -5.14
N PRO A 55 -13.69 -8.63 -6.45
CA PRO A 55 -13.41 -7.68 -7.52
C PRO A 55 -14.50 -6.63 -7.70
N ASP A 56 -15.45 -6.55 -6.81
CA ASP A 56 -16.64 -5.70 -6.89
C ASP A 56 -16.26 -4.20 -6.97
N LEU A 57 -16.88 -3.51 -7.93
CA LEU A 57 -16.77 -2.06 -8.12
C LEU A 57 -18.05 -1.33 -7.70
N TRP A 58 -19.03 -2.07 -7.24
CA TRP A 58 -20.31 -1.53 -6.80
C TRP A 58 -20.89 -2.35 -5.65
N HIS A 59 -21.31 -1.66 -4.60
CA HIS A 59 -22.10 -2.28 -3.53
C HIS A 59 -23.09 -1.25 -2.98
N PRO A 60 -24.39 -1.54 -2.87
CA PRO A 60 -25.41 -0.56 -2.48
C PRO A 60 -25.23 0.02 -1.07
N PHE A 61 -24.60 -0.74 -0.15
CA PHE A 61 -24.48 -0.34 1.24
C PHE A 61 -23.04 -0.25 1.76
N LYS A 62 -22.07 -0.89 1.08
CA LYS A 62 -20.68 -1.01 1.56
C LYS A 62 -19.68 -0.75 0.43
N GLY A 63 -20.11 -0.10 -0.64
CA GLY A 63 -19.30 0.09 -1.86
C GLY A 63 -18.23 1.18 -1.75
N GLY A 64 -18.30 2.02 -0.75
CA GLY A 64 -17.45 3.20 -0.67
C GLY A 64 -17.69 4.15 -1.85
N GLU A 65 -16.65 4.84 -2.27
CA GLU A 65 -16.70 5.78 -3.40
C GLU A 65 -16.23 5.17 -4.73
N LYS A 66 -16.04 3.84 -4.79
CA LYS A 66 -15.63 3.13 -6.02
C LYS A 66 -16.45 3.49 -7.25
N PRO A 67 -17.79 3.62 -7.20
CA PRO A 67 -18.58 4.00 -8.35
C PRO A 67 -18.20 5.39 -8.88
N MET A 68 -17.94 6.35 -7.99
CA MET A 68 -17.49 7.70 -8.35
C MET A 68 -16.09 7.64 -8.99
N ASP A 69 -15.13 7.01 -8.33
CA ASP A 69 -13.77 6.86 -8.83
C ASP A 69 -13.72 6.17 -10.19
N PHE A 70 -14.51 5.11 -10.35
CA PHE A 70 -14.60 4.38 -11.61
C PHE A 70 -15.23 5.23 -12.72
N SER A 71 -16.22 6.04 -12.39
CA SER A 71 -16.84 6.96 -13.36
C SER A 71 -15.86 8.06 -13.79
N TYR A 72 -15.09 8.61 -12.86
CA TYR A 72 -14.06 9.61 -13.16
C TYR A 72 -12.90 9.03 -13.98
N LEU A 73 -12.45 7.81 -13.67
CA LEU A 73 -11.48 7.11 -14.52
C LEU A 73 -12.00 6.95 -15.96
N ASN A 74 -13.27 6.53 -16.12
CA ASN A 74 -13.89 6.40 -17.43
C ASN A 74 -14.06 7.76 -18.15
N ALA A 75 -14.42 8.81 -17.42
CA ALA A 75 -14.52 10.17 -17.96
C ALA A 75 -13.17 10.64 -18.51
N VAL A 76 -12.09 10.44 -17.77
CA VAL A 76 -10.73 10.77 -18.21
C VAL A 76 -10.30 9.96 -19.44
N ILE A 77 -10.55 8.64 -19.45
CA ILE A 77 -10.20 7.76 -20.58
C ILE A 77 -10.94 8.17 -21.86
N LYS A 78 -12.22 8.55 -21.74
CA LYS A 78 -13.06 8.94 -22.87
C LYS A 78 -12.86 10.39 -23.32
N SER A 79 -12.40 11.26 -22.43
CA SER A 79 -12.27 12.68 -22.70
C SER A 79 -11.20 12.97 -23.74
N THR A 80 -11.50 13.93 -24.61
CA THR A 80 -10.52 14.50 -25.57
C THR A 80 -10.08 15.89 -25.16
N VAL A 81 -10.74 16.46 -24.17
CA VAL A 81 -10.47 17.80 -23.63
C VAL A 81 -10.31 17.72 -22.11
N PHE A 82 -9.61 18.69 -21.52
CA PHE A 82 -9.43 18.82 -20.09
C PHE A 82 -9.80 20.22 -19.61
N PRO A 83 -10.45 20.36 -18.44
CA PRO A 83 -10.94 19.29 -17.54
C PRO A 83 -11.93 18.35 -18.23
N PRO A 84 -11.99 17.07 -17.84
CA PRO A 84 -12.99 16.13 -18.38
C PRO A 84 -14.40 16.53 -17.97
N TYR A 85 -15.40 16.17 -18.78
CA TYR A 85 -16.81 16.33 -18.39
C TYR A 85 -17.11 15.50 -17.14
N ASP A 86 -17.88 16.08 -16.22
CA ASP A 86 -18.29 15.40 -15.00
C ASP A 86 -19.41 14.40 -15.31
N PRO A 87 -19.23 13.11 -15.02
CA PRO A 87 -20.26 12.10 -15.26
C PRO A 87 -21.45 12.18 -14.29
N TRP A 88 -21.29 12.90 -13.16
CA TRP A 88 -22.33 13.08 -12.14
C TRP A 88 -23.07 14.42 -12.26
N PHE A 89 -22.50 15.39 -12.97
CA PHE A 89 -23.06 16.72 -13.13
C PHE A 89 -23.17 17.08 -14.61
N ALA A 90 -24.37 16.94 -15.18
CA ALA A 90 -24.63 17.19 -16.59
C ALA A 90 -24.26 18.62 -17.01
N GLY A 91 -23.43 18.73 -18.06
CA GLY A 91 -22.95 20.01 -18.60
C GLY A 91 -21.81 20.66 -17.83
N GLY A 92 -21.36 20.04 -16.74
CA GLY A 92 -20.20 20.48 -15.95
C GLY A 92 -18.92 19.76 -16.29
N TYR A 93 -17.84 20.25 -15.71
CA TYR A 93 -16.53 19.62 -15.76
C TYR A 93 -16.15 19.12 -14.38
N ILE A 94 -15.31 18.06 -14.31
CA ILE A 94 -14.82 17.53 -13.05
C ILE A 94 -14.03 18.62 -12.32
N ASN A 95 -14.52 19.03 -11.17
CA ASN A 95 -13.87 19.96 -10.25
C ASN A 95 -13.43 19.20 -8.99
N TYR A 96 -12.64 18.13 -9.20
CA TYR A 96 -12.15 17.23 -8.17
C TYR A 96 -10.76 16.73 -8.56
N TYR A 97 -10.17 15.81 -7.81
CA TYR A 97 -8.83 15.27 -8.07
C TYR A 97 -8.84 14.34 -9.28
N TYR A 98 -8.69 14.84 -10.47
CA TYR A 98 -8.67 13.98 -11.67
C TYR A 98 -7.27 13.68 -12.22
N PHE A 99 -6.21 14.36 -11.76
CA PHE A 99 -4.86 14.12 -12.26
C PHE A 99 -4.35 12.72 -12.01
N GLY A 100 -4.70 12.10 -10.87
CA GLY A 100 -4.42 10.70 -10.60
C GLY A 100 -5.01 9.80 -11.67
N PHE A 101 -6.26 10.02 -12.03
CA PHE A 101 -6.93 9.27 -13.09
C PHE A 101 -6.32 9.54 -14.48
N VAL A 102 -5.73 10.71 -14.73
CA VAL A 102 -4.97 10.98 -15.97
C VAL A 102 -3.73 10.09 -16.03
N ILE A 103 -2.98 10.00 -14.94
CA ILE A 103 -1.79 9.13 -14.85
C ILE A 103 -2.15 7.67 -15.12
N LEU A 104 -3.23 7.19 -14.52
CA LEU A 104 -3.71 5.82 -14.68
C LEU A 104 -4.38 5.59 -16.05
N GLY A 105 -5.16 6.55 -16.51
CA GLY A 105 -5.94 6.45 -17.75
C GLY A 105 -5.08 6.40 -19.00
N MET A 106 -3.91 7.05 -19.00
CA MET A 106 -3.01 7.04 -20.16
C MET A 106 -2.53 5.64 -20.54
N PRO A 107 -1.91 4.83 -19.66
CA PRO A 107 -1.50 3.47 -20.00
C PRO A 107 -2.71 2.56 -20.29
N ILE A 108 -3.82 2.72 -19.58
CA ILE A 108 -5.05 1.95 -19.82
C ILE A 108 -5.55 2.17 -21.24
N LYS A 109 -5.62 3.43 -21.67
CA LYS A 109 -6.06 3.81 -23.03
C LYS A 109 -5.08 3.33 -24.09
N LEU A 110 -3.76 3.45 -23.83
CA LEU A 110 -2.71 3.02 -24.75
C LEU A 110 -2.73 1.51 -24.99
N LEU A 111 -2.92 0.73 -23.92
CA LEU A 111 -2.94 -0.73 -23.97
C LEU A 111 -4.31 -1.32 -24.34
N GLY A 112 -5.34 -0.50 -24.42
CA GLY A 112 -6.72 -0.95 -24.73
C GLY A 112 -7.33 -1.85 -23.65
N ILE A 113 -6.89 -1.71 -22.39
CA ILE A 113 -7.41 -2.54 -21.29
C ILE A 113 -8.82 -2.07 -20.93
N ILE A 114 -9.73 -3.03 -20.71
CA ILE A 114 -11.09 -2.74 -20.23
C ILE A 114 -11.01 -2.03 -18.88
N PRO A 115 -11.63 -0.84 -18.70
CA PRO A 115 -11.48 -0.03 -17.49
C PRO A 115 -11.81 -0.76 -16.18
N ALA A 116 -12.81 -1.64 -16.16
CA ALA A 116 -13.17 -2.42 -14.98
C ALA A 116 -12.07 -3.44 -14.60
N VAL A 117 -11.42 -4.04 -15.59
CA VAL A 117 -10.27 -4.93 -15.37
C VAL A 117 -9.06 -4.12 -14.91
N ALA A 118 -8.81 -2.99 -15.59
CA ALA A 118 -7.73 -2.08 -15.26
C ALA A 118 -7.82 -1.57 -13.81
N TYR A 119 -9.00 -1.16 -13.35
CA TYR A 119 -9.23 -0.72 -11.97
C TYR A 119 -8.76 -1.77 -10.96
N ASN A 120 -9.14 -3.03 -11.18
CA ASN A 120 -8.78 -4.15 -10.30
C ASN A 120 -7.29 -4.54 -10.38
N ILE A 121 -6.60 -4.22 -11.47
CA ILE A 121 -5.15 -4.46 -11.62
C ILE A 121 -4.33 -3.30 -11.07
N VAL A 122 -4.81 -2.07 -11.21
CA VAL A 122 -4.12 -0.87 -10.72
C VAL A 122 -3.94 -0.91 -9.20
N LEU A 123 -4.93 -1.35 -8.44
CA LEU A 123 -4.84 -1.43 -6.99
C LEU A 123 -3.67 -2.31 -6.51
N PRO A 124 -3.53 -3.59 -6.93
CA PRO A 124 -2.37 -4.41 -6.62
C PRO A 124 -1.04 -3.80 -7.09
N LEU A 125 -1.04 -3.20 -8.28
CA LEU A 125 0.16 -2.56 -8.83
C LEU A 125 0.61 -1.38 -7.96
N TRP A 126 -0.31 -0.52 -7.56
CA TRP A 126 -0.02 0.63 -6.69
C TRP A 126 0.41 0.21 -5.29
N TYR A 127 -0.21 -0.85 -4.76
CA TYR A 127 0.23 -1.45 -3.50
C TYR A 127 1.66 -1.99 -3.59
N ALA A 128 2.00 -2.68 -4.66
CA ALA A 128 3.36 -3.16 -4.90
C ALA A 128 4.38 -2.02 -4.99
N LEU A 129 4.05 -0.93 -5.70
CA LEU A 129 4.90 0.25 -5.79
C LEU A 129 5.10 0.92 -4.42
N LEU A 130 4.07 0.99 -3.58
CA LEU A 130 4.17 1.49 -2.21
C LEU A 130 5.11 0.61 -1.38
N VAL A 131 4.96 -0.71 -1.44
CA VAL A 131 5.79 -1.68 -0.72
C VAL A 131 7.25 -1.60 -1.16
N MET A 132 7.50 -1.54 -2.47
CA MET A 132 8.85 -1.38 -3.03
C MET A 132 9.49 -0.07 -2.59
N GLY A 133 8.74 1.02 -2.61
CA GLY A 133 9.20 2.33 -2.14
C GLY A 133 9.56 2.30 -0.66
N ALA A 134 8.70 1.77 0.19
CA ALA A 134 8.93 1.64 1.62
C ALA A 134 10.16 0.75 1.92
N TYR A 135 10.28 -0.37 1.22
CA TYR A 135 11.45 -1.24 1.30
C TYR A 135 12.74 -0.47 0.95
N SER A 136 12.70 0.30 -0.15
CA SER A 136 13.85 1.10 -0.61
C SER A 136 14.26 2.16 0.40
N VAL A 137 13.33 2.83 1.06
CA VAL A 137 13.61 3.79 2.14
C VAL A 137 14.38 3.11 3.28
N GLY A 138 13.84 2.02 3.82
CA GLY A 138 14.46 1.30 4.94
C GLY A 138 15.84 0.73 4.59
N TRP A 139 15.97 0.17 3.39
CA TRP A 139 17.24 -0.33 2.86
C TRP A 139 18.29 0.78 2.76
N ASN A 140 17.98 1.87 2.05
CA ASN A 140 18.94 2.93 1.77
C ASN A 140 19.35 3.69 3.03
N LEU A 141 18.40 3.98 3.93
CA LEU A 141 18.68 4.64 5.19
C LEU A 141 19.64 3.81 6.06
N THR A 142 19.34 2.51 6.22
CA THR A 142 20.19 1.61 7.01
C THR A 142 21.56 1.44 6.38
N ARG A 143 21.63 1.32 5.04
CA ARG A 143 22.89 1.24 4.33
C ARG A 143 23.73 2.51 4.51
N ARG A 144 23.13 3.70 4.44
CA ARG A 144 23.84 4.99 4.69
C ARG A 144 24.40 5.06 6.13
N ILE A 145 23.60 4.67 7.12
CA ILE A 145 24.04 4.64 8.52
C ILE A 145 25.23 3.69 8.73
N LEU A 146 25.19 2.50 8.11
CA LEU A 146 26.28 1.54 8.21
C LEU A 146 27.54 2.02 7.49
N LEU A 147 27.42 2.64 6.33
CA LEU A 147 28.53 3.25 5.60
C LEU A 147 29.20 4.34 6.43
N ALA A 148 28.43 5.21 7.06
CA ALA A 148 28.95 6.29 7.90
C ALA A 148 29.68 5.77 9.16
N LYS A 149 29.21 4.64 9.75
CA LYS A 149 29.77 4.07 10.98
C LYS A 149 30.95 3.12 10.75
N GLN A 150 30.97 2.38 9.67
CA GLN A 150 31.87 1.22 9.49
C GLN A 150 32.67 1.27 8.18
N GLY A 151 32.47 2.30 7.35
CA GLY A 151 33.08 2.39 6.03
C GLY A 151 32.53 1.38 5.01
N THR A 152 33.11 1.39 3.80
CA THR A 152 32.66 0.56 2.66
C THR A 152 32.91 -0.93 2.82
N ASN A 153 33.90 -1.31 3.63
CA ASN A 153 34.34 -2.70 3.83
C ASN A 153 33.58 -3.45 4.92
N SER A 154 32.48 -2.88 5.43
CA SER A 154 31.69 -3.54 6.47
C SER A 154 31.12 -4.88 6.00
N PRO A 155 31.39 -6.00 6.70
CA PRO A 155 30.81 -7.30 6.39
C PRO A 155 29.27 -7.31 6.43
N LYS A 156 28.67 -6.37 7.19
CA LYS A 156 27.21 -6.22 7.30
C LYS A 156 26.58 -5.64 6.03
N LEU A 157 27.36 -4.87 5.25
CA LEU A 157 26.93 -4.31 3.97
C LEU A 157 27.06 -5.31 2.81
N GLN A 158 27.97 -6.28 2.94
CA GLN A 158 28.24 -7.26 1.88
C GLN A 158 27.23 -8.41 1.87
N LYS A 159 26.57 -8.68 2.99
CA LYS A 159 25.55 -9.75 3.07
C LYS A 159 24.27 -9.31 2.37
N LEU A 160 23.80 -10.15 1.41
CA LEU A 160 22.57 -9.92 0.67
C LEU A 160 21.34 -9.81 1.60
N PHE A 161 21.26 -10.71 2.59
CA PHE A 161 20.23 -10.70 3.65
C PHE A 161 20.77 -10.11 4.95
N GLY A 162 21.50 -9.00 4.84
CA GLY A 162 22.06 -8.27 5.98
C GLY A 162 21.05 -7.31 6.64
N GLN A 163 21.57 -6.45 7.51
CA GLN A 163 20.75 -5.46 8.21
C GLN A 163 19.91 -4.56 7.28
N PRO A 164 20.42 -4.07 6.11
CA PRO A 164 19.60 -3.27 5.21
C PRO A 164 18.40 -4.04 4.63
N PHE A 165 18.56 -5.33 4.31
CA PHE A 165 17.45 -6.16 3.83
C PHE A 165 16.32 -6.23 4.87
N TRP A 166 16.63 -6.57 6.09
CA TRP A 166 15.63 -6.69 7.15
C TRP A 166 14.99 -5.35 7.51
N ALA A 167 15.80 -4.27 7.53
CA ALA A 167 15.27 -2.92 7.73
C ALA A 167 14.29 -2.52 6.61
N GLY A 168 14.62 -2.81 5.35
CA GLY A 168 13.72 -2.61 4.23
C GLY A 168 12.42 -3.39 4.37
N LEU A 169 12.52 -4.67 4.70
CA LEU A 169 11.34 -5.53 4.88
C LEU A 169 10.44 -5.04 6.03
N TRP A 170 11.03 -4.71 7.18
CA TRP A 170 10.26 -4.17 8.31
C TRP A 170 9.63 -2.82 8.01
N THR A 171 10.34 -1.93 7.27
CA THR A 171 9.75 -0.65 6.85
C THR A 171 8.54 -0.87 5.94
N ALA A 172 8.63 -1.82 5.00
CA ALA A 172 7.51 -2.18 4.15
C ALA A 172 6.31 -2.73 4.94
N VAL A 173 6.56 -3.65 5.87
CA VAL A 173 5.52 -4.24 6.72
C VAL A 173 4.87 -3.18 7.62
N LEU A 174 5.67 -2.35 8.28
CA LEU A 174 5.17 -1.31 9.18
C LEU A 174 4.34 -0.26 8.44
N LEU A 175 4.81 0.19 7.27
CA LEU A 175 4.14 1.25 6.53
C LEU A 175 2.92 0.71 5.75
N ALA A 176 3.11 -0.34 4.97
CA ALA A 176 2.08 -0.77 4.02
C ALA A 176 1.04 -1.72 4.64
N PHE A 177 1.34 -2.39 5.75
CA PHE A 177 0.48 -3.41 6.33
C PHE A 177 -0.04 -3.05 7.73
N LEU A 178 0.84 -2.75 8.68
CA LEU A 178 0.45 -2.55 10.09
C LEU A 178 -0.15 -1.16 10.35
N GLY A 179 0.32 -0.14 9.66
CA GLY A 179 -0.20 1.22 9.81
C GLY A 179 -0.04 1.75 11.25
N ASN A 180 -1.16 2.08 11.88
CA ASN A 180 -1.20 2.68 13.22
C ASN A 180 -1.24 1.66 14.38
N LEU A 181 -1.04 0.39 14.13
CA LEU A 181 -1.13 -0.72 15.09
C LEU A 181 -2.53 -0.93 15.72
N GLY A 182 -3.57 -0.28 15.21
CA GLY A 182 -4.94 -0.42 15.72
C GLY A 182 -5.45 -1.86 15.65
N ASN A 183 -5.08 -2.61 14.61
CA ASN A 183 -5.42 -4.03 14.51
C ASN A 183 -4.71 -4.87 15.59
N LEU A 184 -3.47 -4.54 15.93
CA LEU A 184 -2.77 -5.23 17.01
C LEU A 184 -3.46 -4.96 18.35
N LYS A 185 -3.84 -3.71 18.60
CA LYS A 185 -4.62 -3.34 19.80
C LYS A 185 -5.96 -4.07 19.85
N LEU A 186 -6.70 -4.10 18.74
CA LEU A 186 -7.97 -4.82 18.64
C LEU A 186 -7.80 -6.29 19.02
N LEU A 187 -6.80 -6.96 18.44
CA LEU A 187 -6.52 -8.37 18.71
C LEU A 187 -6.15 -8.62 20.18
N THR A 188 -5.26 -7.81 20.75
CA THR A 188 -4.83 -7.97 22.14
C THR A 188 -5.96 -7.71 23.12
N ASP A 189 -6.78 -6.69 22.87
CA ASP A 189 -7.93 -6.37 23.72
C ASP A 189 -9.02 -7.45 23.62
N THR A 190 -9.28 -7.98 22.43
CA THR A 190 -10.24 -9.08 22.24
C THR A 190 -9.80 -10.34 22.97
N LEU A 191 -8.54 -10.74 22.82
CA LEU A 191 -8.00 -11.91 23.53
C LEU A 191 -8.05 -11.72 25.06
N ALA A 192 -7.70 -10.54 25.54
CA ALA A 192 -7.79 -10.23 26.97
C ALA A 192 -9.23 -10.26 27.46
N SER A 193 -10.20 -9.75 26.69
CA SER A 193 -11.63 -9.79 27.07
C SER A 193 -12.19 -11.21 27.13
N MET A 194 -11.80 -12.07 26.17
CA MET A 194 -12.15 -13.50 26.21
C MET A 194 -11.59 -14.17 27.47
N GLY A 195 -10.33 -13.91 27.81
CA GLY A 195 -9.69 -14.48 28.99
C GLY A 195 -10.22 -13.93 30.32
N ALA A 196 -10.76 -12.72 30.32
CA ALA A 196 -11.38 -12.08 31.48
C ALA A 196 -12.70 -12.76 31.90
N ALA A 197 -13.36 -13.47 30.99
CA ALA A 197 -14.60 -14.23 31.24
C ALA A 197 -15.70 -13.40 31.96
N GLY A 198 -15.91 -12.17 31.49
CA GLY A 198 -16.92 -11.24 32.03
C GLY A 198 -16.41 -10.31 33.14
N ALA A 199 -15.15 -10.41 33.56
CA ALA A 199 -14.57 -9.42 34.48
C ALA A 199 -14.40 -8.06 33.76
N LEU A 200 -14.55 -6.96 34.50
CA LEU A 200 -14.41 -5.62 33.96
C LEU A 200 -12.93 -5.36 33.56
N MET A 201 -12.72 -5.07 32.30
CA MET A 201 -11.40 -4.69 31.75
C MET A 201 -10.96 -3.31 32.25
N GLU A 202 -11.93 -2.45 32.57
CA GLU A 202 -11.70 -1.10 33.06
C GLU A 202 -11.20 -1.16 34.53
N GLY A 203 -10.08 -0.50 34.81
CA GLY A 203 -9.42 -0.55 36.11
C GLY A 203 -8.50 -1.77 36.36
N ALA A 204 -8.48 -2.76 35.46
CA ALA A 204 -7.57 -3.89 35.59
C ALA A 204 -6.11 -3.50 35.43
N SER A 205 -5.23 -4.08 36.26
CA SER A 205 -3.79 -3.88 36.14
C SER A 205 -3.23 -4.46 34.86
N VAL A 206 -2.06 -3.98 34.43
CA VAL A 206 -1.38 -4.48 33.23
C VAL A 206 -1.09 -5.98 33.35
N PHE A 207 -0.69 -6.47 34.52
CA PHE A 207 -0.43 -7.90 34.74
C PHE A 207 -1.69 -8.76 34.62
N GLN A 208 -2.84 -8.27 35.09
CA GLN A 208 -4.11 -8.94 34.89
C GLN A 208 -4.48 -9.03 33.42
N LYS A 209 -4.34 -7.94 32.66
CA LYS A 209 -4.60 -7.91 31.21
C LYS A 209 -3.68 -8.87 30.45
N ILE A 210 -2.41 -8.95 30.82
CA ILE A 210 -1.47 -9.92 30.24
C ILE A 210 -1.91 -11.36 30.57
N GLY A 211 -2.28 -11.65 31.79
CA GLY A 211 -2.78 -12.97 32.18
C GLY A 211 -4.05 -13.36 31.40
N TRP A 212 -4.99 -12.44 31.27
CA TRP A 212 -6.19 -12.65 30.47
C TRP A 212 -5.89 -12.82 28.97
N PHE A 213 -4.95 -12.06 28.42
CA PHE A 213 -4.50 -12.24 27.04
C PHE A 213 -4.04 -13.67 26.78
N PHE A 214 -3.14 -14.22 27.62
CA PHE A 214 -2.67 -15.59 27.44
C PHE A 214 -3.77 -16.63 27.64
N LYS A 215 -4.70 -16.39 28.56
CA LYS A 215 -5.87 -17.27 28.75
C LYS A 215 -6.77 -17.25 27.52
N GLY A 216 -7.10 -16.07 26.98
CA GLY A 216 -7.88 -15.93 25.75
C GLY A 216 -7.18 -16.53 24.52
N PHE A 217 -5.85 -16.34 24.41
CA PHE A 217 -5.06 -17.00 23.38
C PHE A 217 -5.13 -18.55 23.48
N GLY A 218 -5.07 -19.10 24.71
CA GLY A 218 -5.28 -20.53 24.94
C GLY A 218 -6.67 -21.01 24.54
N MET A 219 -7.71 -20.17 24.70
CA MET A 219 -9.07 -20.50 24.24
C MET A 219 -9.15 -20.58 22.71
N VAL A 220 -8.50 -19.67 22.00
CA VAL A 220 -8.43 -19.70 20.52
C VAL A 220 -7.70 -20.94 20.03
N LEU A 221 -6.63 -21.38 20.70
CA LEU A 221 -5.95 -22.64 20.38
C LEU A 221 -6.81 -23.89 20.63
N GLN A 222 -7.91 -23.76 21.37
CA GLN A 222 -8.93 -24.79 21.60
C GLN A 222 -10.17 -24.59 20.70
N ASP A 223 -10.00 -23.90 19.56
CA ASP A 223 -11.03 -23.64 18.57
C ASP A 223 -12.20 -22.78 19.07
N VAL A 224 -12.05 -22.03 20.17
CA VAL A 224 -13.06 -21.04 20.58
C VAL A 224 -12.98 -19.85 19.64
N PRO A 225 -14.06 -19.51 18.92
CA PRO A 225 -14.03 -18.43 17.94
C PRO A 225 -13.85 -17.06 18.64
N MET A 226 -13.02 -16.22 18.03
CA MET A 226 -12.92 -14.82 18.46
C MET A 226 -14.19 -14.05 18.08
N PRO A 227 -14.74 -13.22 18.96
CA PRO A 227 -15.94 -12.42 18.70
C PRO A 227 -15.59 -11.19 17.85
N LEU A 228 -15.00 -11.41 16.66
CA LEU A 228 -14.65 -10.37 15.70
C LEU A 228 -15.37 -10.62 14.37
N TYR A 229 -15.97 -9.58 13.85
CA TYR A 229 -16.53 -9.60 12.52
C TYR A 229 -15.45 -9.26 11.48
N PRO A 230 -15.57 -9.71 10.21
CA PRO A 230 -14.59 -9.40 9.17
C PRO A 230 -14.27 -7.91 9.02
N GLY A 231 -15.26 -7.03 9.20
CA GLY A 231 -15.08 -5.59 9.15
C GLY A 231 -14.25 -5.00 10.30
N ASP A 232 -14.21 -5.63 11.45
CA ASP A 232 -13.50 -5.11 12.62
C ASP A 232 -11.98 -5.03 12.39
N TRP A 233 -11.44 -5.97 11.62
CA TRP A 233 -10.02 -6.08 11.33
C TRP A 233 -9.37 -4.85 10.68
N TYR A 234 -10.13 -4.05 9.97
CA TYR A 234 -9.60 -2.84 9.33
C TYR A 234 -10.38 -1.58 9.73
N TRP A 235 -11.68 -1.71 10.01
CA TRP A 235 -12.54 -0.58 10.33
C TRP A 235 -12.18 0.07 11.66
N MET A 236 -12.03 -0.73 12.72
CA MET A 236 -11.68 -0.22 14.05
C MET A 236 -10.32 0.47 14.08
N ALA A 237 -9.34 -0.04 13.33
CA ALA A 237 -8.03 0.57 13.20
C ALA A 237 -8.06 1.93 12.48
N SER A 238 -9.08 2.18 11.65
CA SER A 238 -9.28 3.48 11.00
C SER A 238 -9.95 4.53 11.90
N ARG A 239 -10.20 4.21 13.16
CA ARG A 239 -10.81 5.08 14.18
C ARG A 239 -9.80 5.42 15.28
N ALA A 240 -8.58 5.78 14.90
CA ALA A 240 -7.50 6.08 15.85
C ALA A 240 -7.73 7.40 16.61
N ILE A 241 -8.50 8.34 16.04
CA ILE A 241 -8.87 9.61 16.65
C ILE A 241 -10.31 9.50 17.14
N PRO A 242 -10.61 9.87 18.41
CA PRO A 242 -11.98 9.90 18.92
C PRO A 242 -12.86 10.85 18.09
N GLY A 243 -14.10 10.42 17.82
CA GLY A 243 -15.08 11.15 17.02
C GLY A 243 -15.40 10.46 15.70
N GLU A 244 -15.92 11.22 14.73
CA GLU A 244 -16.36 10.66 13.44
C GLU A 244 -15.24 10.60 12.39
N ALA A 245 -14.07 11.18 12.65
CA ALA A 245 -12.97 11.24 11.70
C ALA A 245 -12.42 9.85 11.38
N ILE A 246 -12.35 9.55 10.09
CA ILE A 246 -11.67 8.36 9.57
C ILE A 246 -10.18 8.68 9.49
N THR A 247 -9.36 7.88 10.16
CA THR A 247 -7.90 7.94 10.07
C THR A 247 -7.40 6.79 9.21
N GLU A 248 -7.41 7.02 7.91
CA GLU A 248 -6.96 6.00 6.96
C GLU A 248 -5.47 5.71 7.13
N PHE A 249 -5.12 4.45 6.93
CA PHE A 249 -3.74 3.99 6.85
C PHE A 249 -3.59 3.12 5.59
N PRO A 250 -2.39 2.93 5.04
CA PRO A 250 -2.23 2.37 3.70
C PRO A 250 -2.98 1.06 3.48
N TYR A 251 -2.88 0.08 4.38
CA TYR A 251 -3.56 -1.19 4.21
C TYR A 251 -5.09 -1.04 4.17
N PHE A 252 -5.66 -0.20 5.04
CA PHE A 252 -7.09 0.10 5.04
C PHE A 252 -7.53 0.70 3.71
N THR A 253 -6.83 1.73 3.23
CA THR A 253 -7.14 2.44 1.99
C THR A 253 -7.13 1.48 0.78
N PHE A 254 -6.11 0.63 0.68
CA PHE A 254 -6.04 -0.35 -0.39
C PHE A 254 -7.09 -1.45 -0.27
N LEU A 255 -7.40 -1.92 0.95
CA LEU A 255 -8.42 -2.94 1.19
C LEU A 255 -9.82 -2.41 0.86
N TYR A 256 -10.10 -1.15 1.21
CA TYR A 256 -11.34 -0.46 0.87
C TYR A 256 -11.49 -0.26 -0.64
N ALA A 257 -10.34 -0.11 -1.32
CA ALA A 257 -10.21 -0.13 -2.78
C ALA A 257 -10.88 1.06 -3.50
N ASP A 258 -11.05 2.17 -2.81
CA ASP A 258 -11.42 3.44 -3.44
C ASP A 258 -10.18 4.06 -4.08
N LEU A 259 -10.22 4.32 -5.38
CA LEU A 259 -9.06 4.79 -6.15
C LEU A 259 -8.88 6.31 -6.00
N HIS A 260 -8.90 6.76 -4.77
CA HIS A 260 -8.79 8.19 -4.41
C HIS A 260 -7.42 8.78 -4.71
N ALA A 261 -7.37 10.10 -4.78
CA ALA A 261 -6.15 10.87 -5.02
C ALA A 261 -5.02 10.54 -4.02
N HIS A 262 -5.34 10.37 -2.73
CA HIS A 262 -4.34 10.03 -1.72
C HIS A 262 -3.78 8.61 -1.90
N LEU A 263 -4.61 7.62 -2.29
CA LEU A 263 -4.13 6.28 -2.64
C LEU A 263 -3.14 6.35 -3.80
N ILE A 264 -3.51 7.07 -4.86
CA ILE A 264 -2.65 7.22 -6.04
C ILE A 264 -1.35 7.97 -5.68
N ALA A 265 -1.41 8.94 -4.76
CA ALA A 265 -0.25 9.72 -4.34
C ALA A 265 0.75 8.95 -3.47
N MET A 266 0.31 7.92 -2.71
CA MET A 266 1.16 7.22 -1.74
C MET A 266 2.52 6.73 -2.30
N PRO A 267 2.59 6.02 -3.44
CA PRO A 267 3.88 5.59 -4.00
C PRO A 267 4.79 6.76 -4.37
N PHE A 268 4.23 7.87 -4.86
CA PHE A 268 5.00 9.07 -5.21
C PHE A 268 5.57 9.75 -3.98
N VAL A 269 4.79 9.82 -2.88
CA VAL A 269 5.26 10.38 -1.59
C VAL A 269 6.43 9.55 -1.07
N VAL A 270 6.29 8.22 -1.04
CA VAL A 270 7.37 7.34 -0.55
C VAL A 270 8.59 7.39 -1.46
N PHE A 271 8.39 7.48 -2.77
CA PHE A 271 9.49 7.69 -3.74
C PHE A 271 10.22 8.99 -3.46
N SER A 272 9.50 10.08 -3.19
CA SER A 272 10.09 11.39 -2.87
C SER A 272 10.92 11.35 -1.57
N VAL A 273 10.49 10.56 -0.58
CA VAL A 273 11.26 10.34 0.66
C VAL A 273 12.51 9.48 0.40
N ALA A 274 12.43 8.54 -0.55
CA ALA A 274 13.56 7.69 -0.91
C ALA A 274 14.65 8.44 -1.69
N TRP A 275 14.27 9.49 -2.42
CA TRP A 275 15.16 10.34 -3.22
C TRP A 275 16.00 11.26 -2.32
#